data_266852a590d5cdbc487ab63910c1973f
#
_entry.id   266852a590d5cdbc487ab63910c1973f
#
_cell.length_a   1.000
_cell.length_b   1.000
_cell.length_c   1.000
_cell.angle_alpha   90.00
_cell.angle_beta   90.00
_cell.angle_gamma   90.00
#
_symmetry.space_group_name_H-M   'P 1'
#
loop_
_entity.id
_entity.type
_entity.pdbx_description
1 polymer ?
#
loop_
_entity_poly.entity_id
_entity_poly.type
_entity_poly.pdbx_seq_one_letter_code
_entity_poly.pdbx_strand_id
1 'polypeptide(L)'
;MLSAVDYLIVPDKGDPYLEGHKCNVCGAIFLGERSVCSKCFARDKISKIKLGNTGTLYSFSVVYRSFPGIDVPYISALVDLDEGGTVKGNLINVEPDPENIDFGMKVKVVFGDALGRKDKDGNSYMSYFFEPA
;
A
#
# COMPACT_ATOMS: atom_id res chain seq x y z
N MET A 1 4.68 -4.05 17.26
CA MET A 1 3.49 -4.07 16.39
C MET A 1 3.80 -4.91 15.15
N LEU A 2 2.93 -5.80 14.80
CA LEU A 2 3.12 -6.68 13.63
C LEU A 2 2.67 -5.98 12.35
N SER A 3 3.19 -6.44 11.21
CA SER A 3 2.78 -5.92 9.90
C SER A 3 1.48 -6.59 9.45
N ALA A 4 0.54 -5.81 8.94
CA ALA A 4 -0.73 -6.32 8.41
C ALA A 4 -0.58 -7.03 7.06
N VAL A 5 0.48 -6.74 6.31
CA VAL A 5 0.74 -7.33 4.99
C VAL A 5 2.24 -7.63 4.83
N ASP A 6 2.56 -8.58 3.96
CA ASP A 6 3.95 -9.07 3.81
C ASP A 6 4.92 -8.02 3.26
N TYR A 7 4.45 -7.10 2.42
CA TYR A 7 5.30 -6.08 1.81
C TYR A 7 5.43 -4.81 2.65
N LEU A 8 4.82 -4.76 3.82
CA LEU A 8 5.04 -3.68 4.80
C LEU A 8 6.05 -4.18 5.83
N ILE A 9 7.20 -3.55 5.87
CA ILE A 9 8.26 -3.91 6.79
C ILE A 9 8.23 -2.99 8.00
N VAL A 10 8.14 -3.59 9.19
CA VAL A 10 8.17 -2.87 10.47
C VAL A 10 9.46 -3.26 11.17
N PRO A 11 10.56 -2.49 10.99
CA PRO A 11 11.83 -2.83 11.62
C PRO A 11 11.80 -2.58 13.12
N ASP A 12 12.66 -3.28 13.87
CA ASP A 12 12.81 -3.06 15.31
C ASP A 12 13.32 -1.65 15.62
N LYS A 13 14.15 -1.13 14.72
CA LYS A 13 14.66 0.25 14.78
C LYS A 13 14.48 0.90 13.42
N GLY A 14 14.03 2.15 13.43
CA GLY A 14 13.80 2.92 12.22
C GLY A 14 12.32 2.96 11.82
N ASP A 15 12.05 3.66 10.74
CA ASP A 15 10.68 3.88 10.26
C ASP A 15 10.18 2.70 9.42
N PRO A 16 8.87 2.39 9.49
CA PRO A 16 8.30 1.39 8.60
C PRO A 16 8.36 1.84 7.13
N TYR A 17 8.39 0.87 6.23
CA TYR A 17 8.42 1.16 4.80
C TYR A 17 7.75 0.03 4.00
N LEU A 18 7.38 0.33 2.75
CA LEU A 18 6.90 -0.66 1.81
C LEU A 18 8.10 -1.26 1.07
N GLU A 19 8.13 -2.59 0.98
CA GLU A 19 9.17 -3.33 0.28
C GLU A 19 8.70 -3.70 -1.12
N GLY A 20 9.50 -3.38 -2.12
CA GLY A 20 9.25 -3.76 -3.49
C GLY A 20 10.23 -4.82 -3.96
N HIS A 21 9.90 -5.45 -5.09
CA HIS A 21 10.74 -6.43 -5.75
C HIS A 21 10.95 -5.97 -7.18
N LYS A 22 12.20 -5.64 -7.51
CA LYS A 22 12.57 -5.07 -8.81
C LYS A 22 13.25 -6.12 -9.68
N CYS A 23 12.78 -6.28 -10.91
CA CYS A 23 13.46 -7.08 -11.91
C CYS A 23 14.71 -6.36 -12.41
N ASN A 24 15.87 -6.99 -12.27
CA ASN A 24 17.14 -6.41 -12.69
C ASN A 24 17.34 -6.41 -14.20
N VAL A 25 16.46 -7.08 -14.95
CA VAL A 25 16.53 -7.16 -16.42
C VAL A 25 15.69 -6.06 -17.06
N CYS A 26 14.40 -5.96 -16.73
CA CYS A 26 13.48 -5.00 -17.37
C CYS A 26 13.09 -3.81 -16.49
N GLY A 27 13.44 -3.83 -15.20
CA GLY A 27 13.12 -2.75 -14.28
C GLY A 27 11.71 -2.76 -13.71
N ALA A 28 10.90 -3.77 -14.00
CA ALA A 28 9.55 -3.88 -13.44
C ALA A 28 9.60 -4.03 -11.92
N ILE A 29 8.65 -3.39 -11.21
CA ILE A 29 8.58 -3.39 -9.76
C ILE A 29 7.27 -4.01 -9.31
N PHE A 30 7.36 -4.96 -8.36
CA PHE A 30 6.22 -5.66 -7.79
C PHE A 30 6.23 -5.52 -6.27
N LEU A 31 5.08 -5.65 -5.64
CA LEU A 31 5.00 -5.62 -4.17
C LEU A 31 5.22 -6.99 -3.54
N GLY A 32 4.74 -8.05 -4.14
CA GLY A 32 4.91 -9.40 -3.60
C GLY A 32 6.23 -10.03 -4.00
N GLU A 33 6.71 -11.00 -3.21
CA GLU A 33 7.88 -11.78 -3.56
C GLU A 33 7.63 -12.61 -4.84
N ARG A 34 8.57 -12.58 -5.75
CA ARG A 34 8.49 -13.29 -7.02
C ARG A 34 9.85 -13.86 -7.40
N SER A 35 9.85 -15.06 -7.94
CA SER A 35 11.07 -15.67 -8.51
C SER A 35 11.17 -15.45 -10.04
N VAL A 36 10.04 -15.13 -10.67
CA VAL A 36 9.95 -14.91 -12.11
C VAL A 36 9.27 -13.57 -12.37
N CYS A 37 9.87 -12.74 -13.23
CA CYS A 37 9.27 -11.48 -13.65
C CYS A 37 8.08 -11.77 -14.58
N SER A 38 6.89 -11.24 -14.24
CA SER A 38 5.71 -11.42 -15.08
C SER A 38 5.72 -10.58 -16.34
N LYS A 39 6.64 -9.62 -16.46
CA LYS A 39 6.77 -8.75 -17.63
C LYS A 39 7.75 -9.31 -18.68
N CYS A 40 8.95 -9.75 -18.27
CA CYS A 40 9.98 -10.21 -19.17
C CYS A 40 10.35 -11.69 -18.99
N PHE A 41 9.74 -12.38 -18.01
CA PHE A 41 9.95 -13.78 -17.69
C PHE A 41 11.37 -14.16 -17.24
N ALA A 42 12.21 -13.20 -16.88
CA ALA A 42 13.52 -13.47 -16.31
C ALA A 42 13.37 -14.19 -14.95
N ARG A 43 14.22 -15.18 -14.71
CA ARG A 43 14.22 -15.95 -13.47
C ARG A 43 15.36 -15.55 -12.58
N ASP A 44 15.12 -15.54 -11.25
CA ASP A 44 16.16 -15.28 -10.22
C ASP A 44 16.91 -13.97 -10.43
N LYS A 45 16.24 -12.97 -11.05
CA LYS A 45 16.79 -11.64 -11.32
C LYS A 45 16.02 -10.55 -10.57
N ILE A 46 15.35 -10.90 -9.48
CA ILE A 46 14.53 -9.97 -8.72
C ILE A 46 15.21 -9.63 -7.40
N SER A 47 15.39 -8.34 -7.15
CA SER A 47 16.01 -7.80 -5.93
C SER A 47 15.00 -7.06 -5.08
N LYS A 48 15.17 -7.12 -3.77
CA LYS A 48 14.37 -6.34 -2.83
C LYS A 48 14.80 -4.88 -2.86
N ILE A 49 13.83 -3.98 -2.86
CA ILE A 49 14.08 -2.55 -2.78
C ILE A 49 13.14 -1.90 -1.76
N LYS A 50 13.56 -0.77 -1.21
CA LYS A 50 12.73 0.07 -0.35
C LYS A 50 11.97 1.04 -1.25
N LEU A 51 10.64 1.04 -1.17
CA LEU A 51 9.81 1.94 -1.96
C LEU A 51 9.70 3.31 -1.29
N GLY A 52 9.55 4.35 -2.10
CA GLY A 52 9.30 5.70 -1.62
C GLY A 52 7.90 5.87 -1.06
N ASN A 53 7.62 7.06 -0.48
CA ASN A 53 6.38 7.34 0.24
C ASN A 53 5.42 8.22 -0.55
N THR A 54 5.70 8.51 -1.81
CA THR A 54 4.85 9.38 -2.62
C THR A 54 4.36 8.68 -3.87
N GLY A 55 3.19 9.09 -4.34
CA GLY A 55 2.61 8.51 -5.53
C GLY A 55 1.48 9.36 -6.09
N THR A 56 0.82 8.82 -7.10
CA THR A 56 -0.29 9.46 -7.81
C THR A 56 -1.52 8.55 -7.74
N LEU A 57 -2.66 9.12 -7.42
CA LEU A 57 -3.92 8.37 -7.37
C LEU A 57 -4.32 7.94 -8.78
N TYR A 58 -4.27 6.63 -9.03
CA TYR A 58 -4.65 6.05 -10.31
C TYR A 58 -6.16 5.83 -10.39
N SER A 59 -6.75 5.27 -9.34
CA SER A 59 -8.16 4.94 -9.29
C SER A 59 -8.64 4.90 -7.84
N PHE A 60 -9.92 5.10 -7.62
CA PHE A 60 -10.52 4.98 -6.30
C PHE A 60 -11.96 4.49 -6.38
N SER A 61 -12.46 4.00 -5.25
CA SER A 61 -13.86 3.66 -5.08
C SER A 61 -14.28 4.00 -3.65
N VAL A 62 -15.43 4.61 -3.49
CA VAL A 62 -16.01 4.86 -2.15
C VAL A 62 -16.87 3.66 -1.79
N VAL A 63 -16.52 2.99 -0.70
CA VAL A 63 -17.17 1.76 -0.25
C VAL A 63 -18.15 2.10 0.86
N TYR A 64 -19.43 1.84 0.60
CA TYR A 64 -20.52 2.14 1.54
C TYR A 64 -21.00 0.92 2.35
N ARG A 65 -20.62 -0.28 1.95
CA ARG A 65 -20.99 -1.52 2.62
C ARG A 65 -19.78 -2.43 2.78
N SER A 66 -19.63 -3.00 3.96
CA SER A 66 -18.55 -3.92 4.27
C SER A 66 -18.98 -4.89 5.36
N PHE A 67 -18.07 -5.77 5.78
CA PHE A 67 -18.32 -6.72 6.86
C PHE A 67 -18.53 -6.00 8.19
N PRO A 68 -19.25 -6.61 9.16
CA PRO A 68 -19.39 -6.05 10.51
C PRO A 68 -18.02 -5.77 11.13
N GLY A 69 -17.90 -4.61 11.81
CA GLY A 69 -16.65 -4.17 12.43
C GLY A 69 -15.76 -3.34 11.54
N ILE A 70 -16.10 -3.13 10.28
CA ILE A 70 -15.37 -2.23 9.37
C ILE A 70 -16.15 -0.93 9.22
N ASP A 71 -15.52 0.18 9.53
CA ASP A 71 -16.12 1.49 9.40
C ASP A 71 -16.35 1.85 7.94
N VAL A 72 -17.55 2.30 7.63
CA VAL A 72 -17.95 2.76 6.30
C VAL A 72 -18.63 4.13 6.41
N PRO A 73 -18.60 4.97 5.37
CA PRO A 73 -17.90 4.74 4.10
C PRO A 73 -16.39 4.86 4.24
N TYR A 74 -15.65 4.14 3.41
CA TYR A 74 -14.21 4.31 3.30
C TYR A 74 -13.81 4.37 1.82
N ILE A 75 -12.60 4.88 1.55
CA ILE A 75 -12.11 5.05 0.18
C ILE A 75 -11.05 3.98 -0.08
N SER A 76 -11.33 3.10 -1.02
CA SER A 76 -10.35 2.14 -1.53
C SER A 76 -9.63 2.78 -2.71
N ALA A 77 -8.31 2.84 -2.67
CA ALA A 77 -7.51 3.54 -3.67
C ALA A 77 -6.46 2.64 -4.30
N LEU A 78 -6.19 2.86 -5.58
CA LEU A 78 -5.04 2.32 -6.28
C LEU A 78 -4.10 3.48 -6.57
N VAL A 79 -2.86 3.35 -6.13
CA VAL A 79 -1.85 4.40 -6.21
C VAL A 79 -0.65 3.90 -6.98
N ASP A 80 -0.23 4.67 -8.00
CA ASP A 80 1.04 4.44 -8.68
C ASP A 80 2.13 5.18 -7.92
N LEU A 81 3.05 4.44 -7.33
CA LEU A 81 4.18 5.03 -6.61
C LEU A 81 5.15 5.67 -7.60
N ASP A 82 5.74 6.79 -7.20
CA ASP A 82 6.64 7.55 -8.08
C ASP A 82 7.86 6.75 -8.55
N GLU A 83 8.34 5.83 -7.73
CA GLU A 83 9.47 4.95 -8.08
C GLU A 83 9.06 3.75 -8.92
N GLY A 84 7.77 3.44 -8.98
CA GLY A 84 7.21 2.30 -9.69
C GLY A 84 6.38 1.42 -8.78
N GLY A 85 5.57 0.56 -9.38
CA GLY A 85 4.65 -0.32 -8.66
C GLY A 85 3.32 0.35 -8.35
N THR A 86 2.26 -0.44 -8.39
CA THR A 86 0.90 0.00 -8.06
C THR A 86 0.46 -0.67 -6.76
N VAL A 87 -0.02 0.14 -5.82
CA VAL A 87 -0.37 -0.32 -4.47
C VAL A 87 -1.84 -0.01 -4.20
N LYS A 88 -2.55 -0.97 -3.59
CA LYS A 88 -3.91 -0.78 -3.12
C LYS A 88 -3.91 -0.49 -1.62
N GLY A 89 -4.65 0.52 -1.21
CA GLY A 89 -4.82 0.86 0.20
C GLY A 89 -5.97 1.84 0.39
N ASN A 90 -6.19 2.24 1.65
CA ASN A 90 -7.25 3.20 1.97
C ASN A 90 -6.72 4.62 1.90
N LEU A 91 -7.50 5.50 1.27
CA LEU A 91 -7.25 6.94 1.26
C LEU A 91 -7.94 7.55 2.47
N ILE A 92 -7.18 8.25 3.31
CA ILE A 92 -7.67 8.87 4.54
C ILE A 92 -7.47 10.38 4.52
N ASN A 93 -8.00 11.06 5.53
CA ASN A 93 -7.88 12.53 5.69
C ASN A 93 -8.49 13.33 4.54
N VAL A 94 -9.49 12.74 3.88
CA VAL A 94 -10.31 13.41 2.87
C VAL A 94 -11.73 12.88 3.01
N GLU A 95 -12.72 13.71 2.73
CA GLU A 95 -14.12 13.28 2.78
C GLU A 95 -14.37 12.15 1.78
N PRO A 96 -15.08 11.08 2.17
CA PRO A 96 -15.37 9.97 1.27
C PRO A 96 -16.50 10.30 0.29
N ASP A 97 -16.28 11.32 -0.52
CA ASP A 97 -17.18 11.83 -1.53
C ASP A 97 -16.39 11.95 -2.84
N PRO A 98 -16.87 11.33 -3.94
CA PRO A 98 -16.17 11.39 -5.22
C PRO A 98 -15.89 12.81 -5.72
N GLU A 99 -16.68 13.80 -5.30
CA GLU A 99 -16.47 15.21 -5.70
C GLU A 99 -15.22 15.80 -5.05
N ASN A 100 -14.75 15.25 -3.93
CA ASN A 100 -13.56 15.73 -3.21
C ASN A 100 -12.29 15.00 -3.61
N ILE A 101 -12.37 14.05 -4.54
CA ILE A 101 -11.25 13.18 -4.89
C ILE A 101 -11.03 13.27 -6.40
N ASP A 102 -9.81 13.66 -6.80
CA ASP A 102 -9.44 13.80 -8.20
C ASP A 102 -8.50 12.66 -8.63
N PHE A 103 -8.78 12.08 -9.80
CA PHE A 103 -7.82 11.17 -10.44
C PHE A 103 -6.53 11.93 -10.75
N GLY A 104 -5.41 11.33 -10.47
CA GLY A 104 -4.11 11.95 -10.70
C GLY A 104 -3.64 12.87 -9.57
N MET A 105 -4.42 13.02 -8.49
CA MET A 105 -3.95 13.80 -7.34
C MET A 105 -2.73 13.17 -6.70
N LYS A 106 -1.86 13.99 -6.14
CA LYS A 106 -0.68 13.51 -5.41
C LYS A 106 -1.07 13.04 -4.03
N VAL A 107 -0.53 11.88 -3.66
CA VAL A 107 -0.77 11.28 -2.34
C VAL A 107 0.55 10.85 -1.72
N LYS A 108 0.55 10.67 -0.42
CA LYS A 108 1.69 10.12 0.31
C LYS A 108 1.26 8.92 1.14
N VAL A 109 2.20 8.02 1.36
CA VAL A 109 1.99 6.82 2.19
C VAL A 109 2.23 7.20 3.64
N VAL A 110 1.28 6.85 4.50
CA VAL A 110 1.40 7.01 5.95
C VAL A 110 1.16 5.67 6.62
N PHE A 111 1.71 5.50 7.82
CA PHE A 111 1.64 4.25 8.55
C PHE A 111 0.94 4.46 9.88
N GLY A 112 0.17 3.47 10.29
CA GLY A 112 -0.55 3.53 11.54
C GLY A 112 -1.21 2.21 11.91
N ASP A 113 -1.96 2.23 13.01
CA ASP A 113 -2.69 1.05 13.46
C ASP A 113 -3.67 0.57 12.37
N ALA A 114 -3.81 -0.74 12.23
CA ALA A 114 -4.68 -1.37 11.23
C ALA A 114 -6.15 -1.29 11.65
N LEU A 115 -6.66 -0.08 11.89
CA LEU A 115 -8.06 0.21 12.24
C LEU A 115 -8.54 -0.51 13.51
N GLY A 116 -7.63 -0.68 14.48
CA GLY A 116 -7.93 -1.36 15.74
C GLY A 116 -8.01 -2.88 15.64
N ARG A 117 -7.66 -3.45 14.50
CA ARG A 117 -7.67 -4.91 14.33
C ARG A 117 -6.58 -5.57 15.16
N LYS A 118 -6.96 -6.67 15.80
CA LYS A 118 -6.04 -7.49 16.58
C LYS A 118 -6.24 -8.95 16.23
N ASP A 119 -5.20 -9.75 16.39
CA ASP A 119 -5.32 -11.18 16.24
C ASP A 119 -5.96 -11.80 17.50
N LYS A 120 -6.14 -13.11 17.49
CA LYS A 120 -6.73 -13.84 18.63
C LYS A 120 -5.89 -13.75 19.90
N ASP A 121 -4.59 -13.44 19.77
CA ASP A 121 -3.66 -13.29 20.88
C ASP A 121 -3.56 -11.84 21.36
N GLY A 122 -4.33 -10.93 20.78
CA GLY A 122 -4.36 -9.52 21.14
C GLY A 122 -3.25 -8.68 20.55
N ASN A 123 -2.49 -9.20 19.59
CA ASN A 123 -1.43 -8.46 18.92
C ASN A 123 -2.00 -7.40 17.99
N SER A 124 -1.48 -6.18 18.09
CA SER A 124 -1.83 -5.09 17.19
C SER A 124 -1.05 -5.19 15.88
N TYR A 125 -1.64 -4.69 14.81
CA TYR A 125 -1.00 -4.67 13.49
C TYR A 125 -0.81 -3.24 13.00
N MET A 126 0.30 -2.99 12.31
CA MET A 126 0.55 -1.77 11.57
C MET A 126 0.10 -1.97 10.13
N SER A 127 -0.59 -0.98 9.58
CA SER A 127 -0.97 -0.93 8.18
C SER A 127 -0.48 0.37 7.55
N TYR A 128 -0.61 0.47 6.25
CA TYR A 128 -0.31 1.68 5.50
C TYR A 128 -1.61 2.27 4.95
N PHE A 129 -1.58 3.58 4.78
CA PHE A 129 -2.70 4.34 4.24
C PHE A 129 -2.14 5.38 3.28
N PHE A 130 -3.03 5.97 2.48
CA PHE A 130 -2.69 7.11 1.65
C PHE A 130 -3.43 8.33 2.15
N GLU A 131 -2.81 9.49 2.02
CA GLU A 131 -3.45 10.77 2.29
C GLU A 131 -3.01 11.79 1.25
N PRO A 132 -3.79 12.88 1.05
CA PRO A 132 -3.37 13.93 0.11
C PRO A 132 -2.01 14.50 0.50
N ALA A 133 -1.14 14.60 -0.48
CA ALA A 133 0.20 15.13 -0.28
C ALA A 133 0.20 16.65 -0.23
#